data_47a8c18db365ce57d867e94b8fbc4100
#
_entry.id   47a8c18db365ce57d867e94b8fbc4100
#
_cell.length_a   1.000
_cell.length_b   1.000
_cell.length_c   1.000
_cell.angle_alpha   90.00
_cell.angle_beta   90.00
_cell.angle_gamma   90.00
#
_symmetry.space_group_name_H-M   'P 1'
#
loop_
_entity.id
_entity.type
_entity.pdbx_description
1 polymer ?
#
loop_
_entity_poly.entity_id
_entity_poly.type
_entity_poly.pdbx_seq_one_letter_code
_entity_poly.pdbx_strand_id
1 'polypeptide(L)'
;MRLYLEFVHILIKSVEFSNDEKKRKKIFNTAMAIIAVCGIILPVSFLVGVIVYAITGGLIRIGGQEQGITLFLHLISAFSFVFGLNVIYNVFYFSADVESILPLPLKPYQIVSAKFTASLISENFMQFLIVIAAAAGYILAVGLPIWSWLAAILCMLTLPIIPMVYCGIIALLTMYFTHFIKNKDRVNKLTGLLTLLIIFGIVVFCGNISDFSAEALTNSIINDSTLLNVLNIILPNIRFIVSGISGDIISILIYLAINIAAVVLFLFLAELMYFKGVVGIGGANTKKNTSNFGEIIEKLKSKAVSISYFKKEILILIRTPAYFMNCIIINLIWPILLYLVYALQGNDNFLGEFFKDLSSGNATAGLIFVFCASGISVLITAANSIASSSITREGSHFAFMKYIPVPFMTQINIKASVAILISGSGMILYVIIAGIIFSMNIMFIIFTCLISLLSVIFASYFGIYMDSINPKLVWDDEVNALRGNYNIFYNMALSILLVAVLCVLAYVLFSFVGVSEFLLEIGLMLALSVLSGVSYMLCKTKATKNIYKTNA
;
A
#
# COMPACT_ATOMS: atom_id res chain seq x y z
N MET A 1 31.69 18.38 -0.28
CA MET A 1 31.24 17.24 -1.09
C MET A 1 31.36 15.91 -0.34
N ARG A 2 32.54 15.56 0.21
CA ARG A 2 32.72 14.30 0.96
C ARG A 2 31.79 14.18 2.18
N LEU A 3 31.69 15.20 3.00
CA LEU A 3 30.81 15.27 4.17
C LEU A 3 29.32 15.15 3.80
N TYR A 4 28.90 15.71 2.68
CA TYR A 4 27.54 15.58 2.13
C TYR A 4 27.27 14.14 1.69
N LEU A 5 28.20 13.49 0.97
CA LEU A 5 28.05 12.10 0.55
C LEU A 5 28.03 11.15 1.74
N GLU A 6 28.85 11.38 2.77
CA GLU A 6 28.81 10.63 4.02
C GLU A 6 27.49 10.84 4.76
N PHE A 7 26.94 12.05 4.78
CA PHE A 7 25.65 12.34 5.40
C PHE A 7 24.48 11.67 4.64
N VAL A 8 24.46 11.72 3.32
CA VAL A 8 23.50 10.99 2.49
C VAL A 8 23.62 9.48 2.71
N HIS A 9 24.85 8.96 2.80
CA HIS A 9 25.10 7.53 3.07
C HIS A 9 24.58 7.12 4.45
N ILE A 10 24.79 7.93 5.49
CA ILE A 10 24.26 7.70 6.84
C ILE A 10 22.73 7.73 6.83
N LEU A 11 22.11 8.69 6.13
CA LEU A 11 20.66 8.78 6.01
C LEU A 11 20.06 7.59 5.25
N ILE A 12 20.69 7.15 4.17
CA ILE A 12 20.28 5.94 3.44
C ILE A 12 20.42 4.73 4.35
N LYS A 13 21.50 4.62 5.12
CA LYS A 13 21.73 3.52 6.04
C LYS A 13 20.79 3.54 7.25
N SER A 14 20.29 4.70 7.67
CA SER A 14 19.25 4.81 8.71
C SER A 14 17.86 4.44 8.18
N VAL A 15 17.63 4.63 6.88
CA VAL A 15 16.44 4.12 6.18
C VAL A 15 16.59 2.62 5.86
N GLU A 16 17.84 2.16 5.62
CA GLU A 16 18.19 0.74 5.54
C GLU A 16 18.35 0.17 6.95
N PHE A 17 17.34 -0.54 7.40
CA PHE A 17 17.37 -1.59 8.42
C PHE A 17 18.50 -1.54 9.47
N SER A 18 18.13 -1.29 10.71
CA SER A 18 18.91 -1.61 11.91
C SER A 18 19.47 -3.04 11.82
N ASN A 19 20.74 -3.15 11.51
CA ASN A 19 21.42 -4.40 11.19
C ASN A 19 22.33 -4.81 12.32
N ASP A 20 21.78 -5.41 13.39
CA ASP A 20 22.55 -6.20 14.34
C ASP A 20 21.83 -7.53 14.64
N GLU A 21 21.67 -8.36 13.60
CA GLU A 21 21.30 -9.75 13.79
C GLU A 21 22.05 -10.69 12.84
N LYS A 22 22.71 -11.69 13.47
CA LYS A 22 23.54 -12.78 12.96
C LYS A 22 23.38 -13.15 11.46
N LYS A 23 24.51 -13.32 10.78
CA LYS A 23 24.70 -13.66 9.36
C LYS A 23 23.65 -14.62 8.73
N ARG A 24 23.13 -15.56 9.50
CA ARG A 24 22.13 -16.56 9.05
C ARG A 24 20.73 -15.95 8.84
N LYS A 25 20.32 -15.00 9.69
CA LYS A 25 19.09 -14.23 9.53
C LYS A 25 19.17 -13.28 8.33
N LYS A 26 20.35 -12.72 8.04
CA LYS A 26 20.58 -11.83 6.90
C LYS A 26 20.36 -12.55 5.56
N ILE A 27 20.91 -13.76 5.39
CA ILE A 27 20.74 -14.55 4.17
C ILE A 27 19.27 -14.94 3.97
N PHE A 28 18.58 -15.35 5.03
CA PHE A 28 17.18 -15.72 4.98
C PHE A 28 16.29 -14.51 4.64
N ASN A 29 16.53 -13.36 5.27
CA ASN A 29 15.79 -12.13 4.99
C ASN A 29 16.02 -11.62 3.55
N THR A 30 17.25 -11.73 3.03
CA THR A 30 17.56 -11.36 1.64
C THR A 30 16.88 -12.31 0.66
N ALA A 31 16.90 -13.62 0.91
CA ALA A 31 16.21 -14.59 0.07
C ALA A 31 14.70 -14.33 0.02
N MET A 32 14.10 -13.97 1.15
CA MET A 32 12.66 -13.68 1.21
C MET A 32 12.29 -12.34 0.60
N ALA A 33 13.15 -11.32 0.70
CA ALA A 33 12.96 -10.08 -0.04
C ALA A 33 12.99 -10.33 -1.55
N ILE A 34 13.89 -11.18 -2.03
CA ILE A 34 13.95 -11.60 -3.43
C ILE A 34 12.67 -12.34 -3.82
N ILE A 35 12.18 -13.27 -3.01
CA ILE A 35 10.93 -14.00 -3.27
C ILE A 35 9.73 -13.03 -3.32
N ALA A 36 9.66 -12.04 -2.44
CA ALA A 36 8.59 -11.04 -2.43
C ALA A 36 8.64 -10.16 -3.71
N VAL A 37 9.83 -9.71 -4.10
CA VAL A 37 10.03 -8.95 -5.35
C VAL A 37 9.66 -9.81 -6.56
N CYS A 38 10.15 -11.04 -6.64
CA CYS A 38 9.86 -11.95 -7.75
C CYS A 38 8.40 -12.43 -7.77
N GLY A 39 7.80 -12.64 -6.60
CA GLY A 39 6.43 -13.17 -6.50
C GLY A 39 5.33 -12.14 -6.68
N ILE A 40 5.57 -10.86 -6.38
CA ILE A 40 4.53 -9.81 -6.41
C ILE A 40 4.88 -8.72 -7.42
N ILE A 41 6.06 -8.11 -7.28
CA ILE A 41 6.40 -6.93 -8.09
C ILE A 41 6.63 -7.30 -9.56
N LEU A 42 7.33 -8.40 -9.84
CA LEU A 42 7.57 -8.84 -11.22
C LEU A 42 6.28 -9.21 -11.97
N PRO A 43 5.35 -10.02 -11.44
CA PRO A 43 4.08 -10.29 -12.13
C PRO A 43 3.25 -9.03 -12.36
N VAL A 44 3.17 -8.13 -11.39
CA VAL A 44 2.44 -6.86 -11.53
C VAL A 44 3.09 -5.99 -12.59
N SER A 45 4.42 -5.83 -12.58
CA SER A 45 5.12 -5.04 -13.59
C SER A 45 4.99 -5.65 -14.98
N PHE A 46 5.10 -6.98 -15.12
CA PHE A 46 4.87 -7.67 -16.39
C PHE A 46 3.45 -7.42 -16.93
N LEU A 47 2.44 -7.51 -16.06
CA LEU A 47 1.04 -7.24 -16.42
C LEU A 47 0.87 -5.80 -16.91
N VAL A 48 1.48 -4.81 -16.24
CA VAL A 48 1.49 -3.41 -16.69
C VAL A 48 2.14 -3.29 -18.08
N GLY A 49 3.27 -3.94 -18.31
CA GLY A 49 3.93 -3.96 -19.61
C GLY A 49 3.05 -4.53 -20.73
N VAL A 50 2.37 -5.64 -20.46
CA VAL A 50 1.41 -6.25 -21.40
C VAL A 50 0.23 -5.34 -21.69
N ILE A 51 -0.33 -4.67 -20.67
CA ILE A 51 -1.45 -3.73 -20.84
C ILE A 51 -1.01 -2.55 -21.70
N VAL A 52 0.15 -1.93 -21.42
CA VAL A 52 0.68 -0.82 -22.21
C VAL A 52 0.94 -1.26 -23.65
N TYR A 53 1.50 -2.45 -23.87
CA TYR A 53 1.71 -3.02 -25.20
C TYR A 53 0.39 -3.15 -25.97
N ALA A 54 -0.65 -3.73 -25.36
CA ALA A 54 -1.94 -3.94 -25.98
C ALA A 54 -2.65 -2.62 -26.33
N ILE A 55 -2.66 -1.65 -25.39
CA ILE A 55 -3.26 -0.31 -25.61
C ILE A 55 -2.51 0.44 -26.71
N THR A 56 -1.17 0.44 -26.67
CA THR A 56 -0.35 1.09 -27.70
C THR A 56 -0.60 0.47 -29.08
N GLY A 57 -0.64 -0.87 -29.16
CA GLY A 57 -0.96 -1.59 -30.40
C GLY A 57 -2.32 -1.21 -31.01
N GLY A 58 -3.34 -1.00 -30.16
CA GLY A 58 -4.63 -0.47 -30.59
C GLY A 58 -4.55 0.98 -31.11
N LEU A 59 -3.80 1.83 -30.40
CA LEU A 59 -3.65 3.26 -30.71
C LEU A 59 -2.78 3.54 -31.95
N ILE A 60 -1.84 2.66 -32.31
CA ILE A 60 -1.01 2.80 -33.52
C ILE A 60 -1.88 2.93 -34.78
N ARG A 61 -3.00 2.19 -34.86
CA ARG A 61 -3.93 2.23 -36.00
C ARG A 61 -4.60 3.59 -36.20
N ILE A 62 -4.65 4.41 -35.15
CA ILE A 62 -5.37 5.69 -35.09
C ILE A 62 -4.40 6.89 -34.99
N GLY A 63 -3.06 6.64 -34.98
CA GLY A 63 -2.03 7.68 -34.90
C GLY A 63 -1.79 8.24 -33.49
N GLY A 64 -2.34 7.63 -32.44
CA GLY A 64 -2.24 8.07 -31.04
C GLY A 64 -1.25 7.26 -30.18
N GLN A 65 -0.21 6.72 -30.78
CA GLN A 65 0.71 5.76 -30.12
C GLN A 65 1.36 6.25 -28.83
N GLU A 66 1.67 7.55 -28.70
CA GLU A 66 2.29 8.13 -27.50
C GLU A 66 1.32 8.30 -26.32
N GLN A 67 0.01 8.35 -26.59
CA GLN A 67 -1.00 8.65 -25.59
C GLN A 67 -1.16 7.53 -24.56
N GLY A 68 -0.99 6.27 -24.98
CA GLY A 68 -1.09 5.12 -24.10
C GLY A 68 -0.04 5.14 -22.99
N ILE A 69 1.23 5.29 -23.34
CA ILE A 69 2.31 5.38 -22.33
C ILE A 69 2.20 6.66 -21.50
N THR A 70 1.81 7.79 -22.12
CA THR A 70 1.63 9.08 -21.42
C THR A 70 0.64 8.93 -20.27
N LEU A 71 -0.49 8.29 -20.48
CA LEU A 71 -1.51 8.07 -19.46
C LEU A 71 -0.96 7.20 -18.30
N PHE A 72 -0.25 6.13 -18.60
CA PHE A 72 0.36 5.27 -17.58
C PHE A 72 1.42 5.98 -16.77
N LEU A 73 2.26 6.81 -17.38
CA LEU A 73 3.26 7.59 -16.65
C LEU A 73 2.61 8.65 -15.76
N HIS A 74 1.50 9.27 -16.18
CA HIS A 74 0.72 10.16 -15.32
C HIS A 74 0.13 9.41 -14.11
N LEU A 75 -0.40 8.21 -14.33
CA LEU A 75 -0.94 7.37 -13.26
C LEU A 75 0.15 7.03 -12.23
N ILE A 76 1.32 6.56 -12.69
CA ILE A 76 2.45 6.25 -11.82
C ILE A 76 2.91 7.49 -11.05
N SER A 77 2.97 8.65 -11.70
CA SER A 77 3.35 9.93 -11.06
C SER A 77 2.31 10.39 -10.02
N ALA A 78 1.01 10.14 -10.26
CA ALA A 78 -0.03 10.40 -9.28
C ALA A 78 0.11 9.50 -8.04
N PHE A 79 0.44 8.23 -8.22
CA PHE A 79 0.79 7.35 -7.10
C PHE A 79 2.02 7.83 -6.34
N SER A 80 3.09 8.25 -7.05
CA SER A 80 4.27 8.85 -6.41
C SER A 80 3.92 10.09 -5.60
N PHE A 81 3.00 10.93 -6.06
CA PHE A 81 2.53 12.08 -5.30
C PHE A 81 1.81 11.67 -4.01
N VAL A 82 0.89 10.70 -4.09
CA VAL A 82 0.11 10.21 -2.94
C VAL A 82 1.02 9.59 -1.87
N PHE A 83 1.92 8.70 -2.27
CA PHE A 83 2.85 8.04 -1.33
C PHE A 83 3.96 8.99 -0.88
N GLY A 84 4.47 9.83 -1.79
CA GLY A 84 5.52 10.80 -1.53
C GLY A 84 5.16 11.83 -0.46
N LEU A 85 3.89 12.26 -0.36
CA LEU A 85 3.44 13.13 0.71
C LEU A 85 3.76 12.54 2.09
N ASN A 86 3.38 11.29 2.31
CA ASN A 86 3.62 10.63 3.59
C ASN A 86 5.13 10.44 3.86
N VAL A 87 5.89 10.04 2.83
CA VAL A 87 7.35 9.85 2.95
C VAL A 87 8.04 11.15 3.32
N ILE A 88 7.73 12.24 2.61
CA ILE A 88 8.38 13.54 2.81
C ILE A 88 8.08 14.12 4.18
N TYR A 89 6.83 14.11 4.64
CA TYR A 89 6.51 14.60 5.98
C TYR A 89 7.27 13.83 7.07
N ASN A 90 7.30 12.50 6.97
CA ASN A 90 8.00 11.68 7.96
C ASN A 90 9.51 11.91 7.94
N VAL A 91 10.13 11.97 6.76
CA VAL A 91 11.59 12.12 6.63
C VAL A 91 12.04 13.54 6.97
N PHE A 92 11.29 14.58 6.59
CA PHE A 92 11.73 15.97 6.77
C PHE A 92 11.52 16.49 8.18
N TYR A 93 10.39 16.16 8.80
CA TYR A 93 9.96 16.80 10.05
C TYR A 93 9.82 15.85 11.24
N PHE A 94 9.52 14.58 11.00
CA PHE A 94 9.17 13.64 12.08
C PHE A 94 10.16 12.49 12.26
N SER A 95 11.26 12.48 11.51
CA SER A 95 12.34 11.50 11.75
C SER A 95 13.09 11.83 13.04
N ALA A 96 13.53 10.79 13.76
CA ALA A 96 14.23 10.94 15.04
C ALA A 96 15.57 11.68 14.91
N ASP A 97 16.15 11.74 13.72
CA ASP A 97 17.39 12.42 13.40
C ASP A 97 17.27 13.95 13.33
N VAL A 98 16.04 14.49 13.22
CA VAL A 98 15.81 15.95 13.10
C VAL A 98 16.39 16.70 14.28
N GLU A 99 16.16 16.22 15.51
CA GLU A 99 16.68 16.87 16.73
C GLU A 99 18.22 16.84 16.82
N SER A 100 18.84 15.78 16.29
CA SER A 100 20.31 15.64 16.29
C SER A 100 20.99 16.44 15.16
N ILE A 101 20.30 16.68 14.05
CA ILE A 101 20.80 17.42 12.88
C ILE A 101 20.70 18.94 13.07
N LEU A 102 19.66 19.42 13.77
CA LEU A 102 19.43 20.86 13.97
C LEU A 102 20.61 21.62 14.57
N PRO A 103 21.39 21.11 15.57
CA PRO A 103 22.54 21.81 16.10
C PRO A 103 23.78 21.77 15.21
N LEU A 104 23.78 21.00 14.11
CA LEU A 104 24.91 20.94 13.21
C LEU A 104 25.02 22.23 12.37
N PRO A 105 26.26 22.70 12.05
CA PRO A 105 26.48 23.90 11.25
C PRO A 105 26.20 23.65 9.75
N LEU A 106 24.99 23.16 9.44
CA LEU A 106 24.53 22.88 8.08
C LEU A 106 23.48 23.88 7.65
N LYS A 107 23.52 24.29 6.37
CA LYS A 107 22.50 25.15 5.80
C LYS A 107 21.21 24.36 5.53
N PRO A 108 20.02 24.99 5.61
CA PRO A 108 18.73 24.32 5.38
C PRO A 108 18.66 23.53 4.07
N TYR A 109 19.13 24.10 2.97
CA TYR A 109 19.12 23.41 1.67
C TYR A 109 19.99 22.15 1.65
N GLN A 110 21.07 22.09 2.44
CA GLN A 110 21.94 20.90 2.52
C GLN A 110 21.22 19.75 3.24
N ILE A 111 20.52 20.06 4.32
CA ILE A 111 19.74 19.07 5.07
C ILE A 111 18.59 18.55 4.21
N VAL A 112 17.84 19.48 3.60
CA VAL A 112 16.67 19.14 2.79
C VAL A 112 17.08 18.37 1.53
N SER A 113 18.17 18.76 0.85
CA SER A 113 18.65 18.03 -0.33
C SER A 113 19.07 16.60 -0.01
N ALA A 114 19.76 16.39 1.13
CA ALA A 114 20.15 15.05 1.57
C ALA A 114 18.93 14.18 1.92
N LYS A 115 17.94 14.73 2.63
CA LYS A 115 16.69 14.06 2.96
C LYS A 115 15.82 13.80 1.73
N PHE A 116 15.79 14.73 0.79
CA PHE A 116 15.09 14.58 -0.49
C PHE A 116 15.69 13.46 -1.34
N THR A 117 17.02 13.40 -1.47
CA THR A 117 17.68 12.31 -2.21
C THR A 117 17.41 10.95 -1.58
N ALA A 118 17.45 10.84 -0.25
CA ALA A 118 17.11 9.59 0.44
C ALA A 118 15.64 9.17 0.20
N SER A 119 14.71 10.13 0.27
CA SER A 119 13.29 9.88 -0.02
C SER A 119 13.06 9.47 -1.48
N LEU A 120 13.77 10.12 -2.42
CA LEU A 120 13.69 9.84 -3.85
C LEU A 120 14.21 8.44 -4.19
N ILE A 121 15.31 8.01 -3.57
CA ILE A 121 15.84 6.65 -3.74
C ILE A 121 14.84 5.62 -3.22
N SER A 122 14.22 5.88 -2.06
CA SER A 122 13.18 4.99 -1.49
C SER A 122 11.97 4.87 -2.41
N GLU A 123 11.51 5.98 -2.99
CA GLU A 123 10.36 6.01 -3.91
C GLU A 123 10.69 5.31 -5.23
N ASN A 124 11.87 5.60 -5.82
CA ASN A 124 12.34 4.92 -7.01
C ASN A 124 12.39 3.40 -6.84
N PHE A 125 12.85 2.92 -5.69
CA PHE A 125 12.93 1.49 -5.42
C PHE A 125 11.57 0.79 -5.50
N MET A 126 10.49 1.48 -5.16
CA MET A 126 9.14 0.93 -5.20
C MET A 126 8.56 0.83 -6.62
N GLN A 127 8.92 1.75 -7.50
CA GLN A 127 8.26 1.88 -8.82
C GLN A 127 9.14 1.55 -10.03
N PHE A 128 10.46 1.35 -9.86
CA PHE A 128 11.39 1.21 -11.00
C PHE A 128 11.02 0.07 -11.95
N LEU A 129 10.58 -1.08 -11.44
CA LEU A 129 10.16 -2.21 -12.27
C LEU A 129 8.89 -1.92 -13.06
N ILE A 130 7.96 -1.17 -12.48
CA ILE A 130 6.70 -0.82 -13.13
C ILE A 130 6.94 0.17 -14.28
N VAL A 131 7.78 1.20 -14.04
CA VAL A 131 8.11 2.21 -15.06
C VAL A 131 8.85 1.59 -16.24
N ILE A 132 9.85 0.74 -15.96
CA ILE A 132 10.61 0.09 -17.05
C ILE A 132 9.75 -0.91 -17.83
N ALA A 133 8.83 -1.61 -17.18
CA ALA A 133 7.92 -2.52 -17.84
C ALA A 133 6.90 -1.77 -18.73
N ALA A 134 6.37 -0.63 -18.26
CA ALA A 134 5.51 0.22 -19.06
C ALA A 134 6.25 0.77 -20.31
N ALA A 135 7.48 1.28 -20.12
CA ALA A 135 8.31 1.74 -21.23
C ALA A 135 8.67 0.60 -22.21
N ALA A 136 8.98 -0.59 -21.70
CA ALA A 136 9.24 -1.77 -22.53
C ALA A 136 8.02 -2.16 -23.36
N GLY A 137 6.81 -2.18 -22.76
CA GLY A 137 5.57 -2.43 -23.50
C GLY A 137 5.37 -1.46 -24.66
N TYR A 138 5.63 -0.17 -24.43
CA TYR A 138 5.56 0.86 -25.48
C TYR A 138 6.60 0.68 -26.57
N ILE A 139 7.89 0.53 -26.20
CA ILE A 139 9.01 0.36 -27.14
C ILE A 139 8.80 -0.86 -28.05
N LEU A 140 8.34 -1.97 -27.46
CA LEU A 140 8.07 -3.22 -28.21
C LEU A 140 6.85 -3.10 -29.12
N ALA A 141 5.80 -2.37 -28.70
CA ALA A 141 4.60 -2.18 -29.52
C ALA A 141 4.86 -1.33 -30.76
N VAL A 142 5.66 -0.26 -30.60
CA VAL A 142 5.99 0.67 -31.71
C VAL A 142 7.17 0.16 -32.54
N GLY A 143 8.00 -0.72 -31.99
CA GLY A 143 9.22 -1.21 -32.67
C GLY A 143 10.35 -0.17 -32.67
N LEU A 144 10.53 0.57 -31.57
CA LEU A 144 11.52 1.63 -31.45
C LEU A 144 12.96 1.12 -31.35
N PRO A 145 13.96 1.93 -31.76
CA PRO A 145 15.36 1.54 -31.76
C PRO A 145 15.92 1.42 -30.32
N ILE A 146 17.11 0.81 -30.22
CA ILE A 146 17.78 0.54 -28.94
C ILE A 146 18.04 1.81 -28.11
N TRP A 147 18.17 2.96 -28.72
CA TRP A 147 18.36 4.25 -28.05
C TRP A 147 17.18 4.66 -27.17
N SER A 148 15.97 4.23 -27.50
CA SER A 148 14.77 4.46 -26.69
C SER A 148 14.86 3.82 -25.30
N TRP A 149 15.63 2.74 -25.16
CA TRP A 149 15.88 2.12 -23.86
C TRP A 149 16.72 3.00 -22.93
N LEU A 150 17.63 3.81 -23.47
CA LEU A 150 18.37 4.78 -22.64
C LEU A 150 17.45 5.86 -22.10
N ALA A 151 16.53 6.36 -22.91
CA ALA A 151 15.51 7.31 -22.46
C ALA A 151 14.56 6.68 -21.44
N ALA A 152 14.20 5.39 -21.60
CA ALA A 152 13.40 4.66 -20.64
C ALA A 152 14.10 4.48 -19.27
N ILE A 153 15.41 4.18 -19.27
CA ILE A 153 16.21 4.10 -18.03
C ILE A 153 16.28 5.47 -17.36
N LEU A 154 16.47 6.53 -18.13
CA LEU A 154 16.47 7.90 -17.60
C LEU A 154 15.10 8.26 -17.01
N CYS A 155 14.00 7.91 -17.68
CA CYS A 155 12.65 8.04 -17.17
C CYS A 155 12.48 7.30 -15.83
N MET A 156 12.90 6.05 -15.76
CA MET A 156 12.84 5.24 -14.56
C MET A 156 13.49 5.93 -13.34
N LEU A 157 14.66 6.54 -13.54
CA LEU A 157 15.41 7.16 -12.45
C LEU A 157 14.86 8.53 -12.02
N THR A 158 14.21 9.25 -12.92
CA THR A 158 13.89 10.68 -12.71
C THR A 158 12.40 11.00 -12.70
N LEU A 159 11.52 10.05 -13.05
CA LEU A 159 10.07 10.25 -13.08
C LEU A 159 9.49 10.80 -11.77
N PRO A 160 9.85 10.29 -10.58
CA PRO A 160 9.25 10.75 -9.32
C PRO A 160 9.75 12.12 -8.86
N ILE A 161 10.72 12.74 -9.53
CA ILE A 161 11.30 14.02 -9.08
C ILE A 161 10.22 15.10 -8.95
N ILE A 162 9.41 15.34 -9.98
CA ILE A 162 8.38 16.39 -9.95
C ILE A 162 7.27 16.12 -8.95
N PRO A 163 6.66 14.94 -8.89
CA PRO A 163 5.69 14.61 -7.82
C PRO A 163 6.27 14.81 -6.42
N MET A 164 7.50 14.38 -6.18
CA MET A 164 8.17 14.53 -4.89
C MET A 164 8.52 15.99 -4.57
N VAL A 165 8.87 16.79 -5.56
CA VAL A 165 9.06 18.25 -5.39
C VAL A 165 7.75 18.90 -4.98
N TYR A 166 6.62 18.56 -5.59
CA TYR A 166 5.31 19.08 -5.16
C TYR A 166 4.98 18.70 -3.73
N CYS A 167 5.22 17.42 -3.35
CA CYS A 167 5.08 16.98 -1.97
C CYS A 167 5.97 17.78 -1.01
N GLY A 168 7.22 18.03 -1.41
CA GLY A 168 8.18 18.81 -0.64
C GLY A 168 7.74 20.27 -0.45
N ILE A 169 7.26 20.92 -1.50
CA ILE A 169 6.74 22.30 -1.44
C ILE A 169 5.51 22.37 -0.54
N ILE A 170 4.57 21.42 -0.68
CA ILE A 170 3.38 21.36 0.18
C ILE A 170 3.79 21.15 1.64
N ALA A 171 4.76 20.27 1.92
CA ALA A 171 5.25 20.04 3.27
C ALA A 171 5.92 21.28 3.88
N LEU A 172 6.76 21.99 3.10
CA LEU A 172 7.40 23.25 3.52
C LEU A 172 6.34 24.33 3.82
N LEU A 173 5.38 24.52 2.93
CA LEU A 173 4.32 25.51 3.09
C LEU A 173 3.42 25.22 4.30
N THR A 174 2.96 23.98 4.43
CA THR A 174 2.09 23.60 5.54
C THR A 174 2.78 23.74 6.88
N MET A 175 4.04 23.34 7.01
CA MET A 175 4.79 23.46 8.25
C MET A 175 5.19 24.91 8.56
N TYR A 176 5.43 25.73 7.53
CA TYR A 176 5.73 27.13 7.71
C TYR A 176 4.53 27.95 8.20
N PHE A 177 3.35 27.77 7.56
CA PHE A 177 2.17 28.57 7.86
C PHE A 177 1.34 28.07 9.05
N THR A 178 1.41 26.78 9.37
CA THR A 178 0.52 26.20 10.37
C THR A 178 1.20 25.96 11.70
N HIS A 179 1.21 26.99 12.56
CA HIS A 179 1.50 26.81 13.99
C HIS A 179 0.61 25.75 14.66
N PHE A 180 -0.56 25.45 14.06
CA PHE A 180 -1.54 24.47 14.55
C PHE A 180 -1.19 23.00 14.22
N ILE A 181 -0.31 22.75 13.23
CA ILE A 181 -0.01 21.39 12.73
C ILE A 181 1.34 20.87 13.25
N LYS A 182 1.84 21.39 14.35
CA LYS A 182 3.08 20.92 14.99
C LYS A 182 2.97 19.51 15.62
N ASN A 183 1.80 18.90 15.55
CA ASN A 183 1.57 17.56 16.08
C ASN A 183 1.61 16.54 14.94
N LYS A 184 2.60 15.62 14.97
CA LYS A 184 2.78 14.51 14.04
C LYS A 184 1.48 13.76 13.72
N ASP A 185 0.65 13.53 14.75
CA ASP A 185 -0.61 12.82 14.62
C ASP A 185 -1.64 13.56 13.75
N ARG A 186 -1.68 14.89 13.81
CA ARG A 186 -2.58 15.70 12.99
C ARG A 186 -2.14 15.76 11.54
N VAL A 187 -0.84 15.87 11.31
CA VAL A 187 -0.28 15.86 9.94
C VAL A 187 -0.56 14.53 9.28
N ASN A 188 -0.25 13.42 9.94
CA ASN A 188 -0.49 12.09 9.38
C ASN A 188 -1.98 11.83 9.11
N LYS A 189 -2.89 12.34 9.95
CA LYS A 189 -4.34 12.25 9.69
C LYS A 189 -4.76 13.10 8.49
N LEU A 190 -4.20 14.31 8.37
CA LEU A 190 -4.52 15.21 7.27
C LEU A 190 -3.99 14.69 5.94
N THR A 191 -2.75 14.20 5.90
CA THR A 191 -2.17 13.59 4.69
C THR A 191 -2.97 12.35 4.28
N GLY A 192 -3.37 11.53 5.24
CA GLY A 192 -4.20 10.37 4.96
C GLY A 192 -5.59 10.71 4.44
N LEU A 193 -6.21 11.75 4.95
CA LEU A 193 -7.50 12.22 4.45
C LEU A 193 -7.35 12.83 3.05
N LEU A 194 -6.27 13.56 2.79
CA LEU A 194 -5.93 14.06 1.46
C LEU A 194 -5.72 12.94 0.45
N THR A 195 -4.99 11.87 0.84
CA THR A 195 -4.79 10.71 -0.04
C THR A 195 -6.11 10.03 -0.38
N LEU A 196 -7.02 9.86 0.61
CA LEU A 196 -8.35 9.33 0.36
C LEU A 196 -9.18 10.22 -0.56
N LEU A 197 -9.14 11.54 -0.37
CA LEU A 197 -9.86 12.48 -1.24
C LEU A 197 -9.31 12.46 -2.67
N ILE A 198 -8.00 12.32 -2.86
CA ILE A 198 -7.39 12.21 -4.18
C ILE A 198 -7.82 10.89 -4.85
N ILE A 199 -7.75 9.76 -4.13
CA ILE A 199 -8.20 8.46 -4.65
C ILE A 199 -9.70 8.54 -5.00
N PHE A 200 -10.53 9.10 -4.12
CA PHE A 200 -11.96 9.28 -4.36
C PHE A 200 -12.22 10.22 -5.56
N GLY A 201 -11.47 11.31 -5.68
CA GLY A 201 -11.53 12.22 -6.83
C GLY A 201 -11.19 11.52 -8.16
N ILE A 202 -10.16 10.69 -8.17
CA ILE A 202 -9.79 9.85 -9.32
C ILE A 202 -10.94 8.88 -9.66
N VAL A 203 -11.52 8.23 -8.66
CA VAL A 203 -12.64 7.28 -8.84
C VAL A 203 -13.87 7.97 -9.41
N VAL A 204 -14.27 9.11 -8.85
CA VAL A 204 -15.44 9.88 -9.34
C VAL A 204 -15.17 10.41 -10.75
N PHE A 205 -13.96 10.88 -11.01
CA PHE A 205 -13.56 11.35 -12.33
C PHE A 205 -13.61 10.23 -13.37
N CYS A 206 -13.04 9.06 -13.06
CA CYS A 206 -13.10 7.89 -13.92
C CYS A 206 -14.54 7.36 -14.10
N GLY A 207 -15.37 7.42 -13.05
CA GLY A 207 -16.77 6.98 -13.09
C GLY A 207 -17.68 7.86 -13.96
N ASN A 208 -17.30 9.11 -14.24
CA ASN A 208 -18.02 9.99 -15.16
C ASN A 208 -17.69 9.74 -16.65
N ILE A 209 -16.71 8.90 -16.94
CA ILE A 209 -16.38 8.47 -18.30
C ILE A 209 -17.26 7.25 -18.61
N SER A 210 -18.43 7.49 -19.19
CA SER A 210 -19.53 6.53 -19.32
C SER A 210 -19.28 5.35 -20.26
N ASP A 211 -18.18 5.32 -21.02
CA ASP A 211 -17.85 4.23 -21.94
C ASP A 211 -16.34 3.98 -21.95
N PHE A 212 -15.87 3.10 -21.07
CA PHE A 212 -14.48 2.64 -21.03
C PHE A 212 -14.28 1.41 -21.95
N SER A 213 -14.87 1.42 -23.15
CA SER A 213 -14.39 0.54 -24.21
C SER A 213 -13.00 1.00 -24.65
N ALA A 214 -12.15 0.08 -25.12
CA ALA A 214 -10.86 0.47 -25.70
C ALA A 214 -11.06 1.53 -26.79
N GLU A 215 -12.20 1.50 -27.50
CA GLU A 215 -12.59 2.49 -28.49
C GLU A 215 -13.05 3.82 -27.89
N ALA A 216 -13.76 3.82 -26.75
CA ALA A 216 -14.16 5.06 -26.09
C ALA A 216 -13.00 5.70 -25.34
N LEU A 217 -12.07 4.92 -24.75
CA LEU A 217 -10.78 5.42 -24.26
C LEU A 217 -9.96 6.02 -25.40
N THR A 218 -9.89 5.36 -26.55
CA THR A 218 -9.18 5.89 -27.70
C THR A 218 -9.87 7.14 -28.25
N ASN A 219 -11.18 7.18 -28.30
CA ASN A 219 -11.95 8.33 -28.80
C ASN A 219 -11.95 9.51 -27.81
N SER A 220 -12.05 9.28 -26.49
CA SER A 220 -11.93 10.35 -25.50
C SER A 220 -10.48 10.82 -25.33
N ILE A 221 -9.50 9.96 -25.50
CA ILE A 221 -8.09 10.35 -25.52
C ILE A 221 -7.76 11.17 -26.78
N ILE A 222 -8.40 10.90 -27.92
CA ILE A 222 -8.15 11.57 -29.19
C ILE A 222 -9.02 12.81 -29.36
N ASN A 223 -10.31 12.74 -29.02
CA ASN A 223 -11.28 13.83 -29.24
C ASN A 223 -11.39 14.80 -28.06
N ASP A 224 -11.23 14.33 -26.81
CA ASP A 224 -11.16 15.17 -25.61
C ASP A 224 -9.72 15.21 -25.07
N SER A 225 -8.90 15.96 -25.77
CA SER A 225 -7.53 16.28 -25.31
C SER A 225 -7.48 17.09 -24.00
N THR A 226 -8.63 17.52 -23.47
CA THR A 226 -8.74 18.37 -22.27
C THR A 226 -8.14 17.70 -21.05
N LEU A 227 -8.38 16.40 -20.83
CA LEU A 227 -7.86 15.67 -19.67
C LEU A 227 -6.34 15.50 -19.73
N LEU A 228 -5.83 14.97 -20.85
CA LEU A 228 -4.39 14.83 -21.04
C LEU A 228 -3.70 16.18 -21.03
N ASN A 229 -4.34 17.24 -21.57
CA ASN A 229 -3.82 18.58 -21.50
C ASN A 229 -3.72 19.11 -20.06
N VAL A 230 -4.74 18.89 -19.22
CA VAL A 230 -4.70 19.26 -17.80
C VAL A 230 -3.60 18.48 -17.06
N LEU A 231 -3.50 17.17 -17.29
CA LEU A 231 -2.43 16.36 -16.69
C LEU A 231 -1.04 16.80 -17.16
N ASN A 232 -0.88 17.14 -18.43
CA ASN A 232 0.36 17.66 -19.00
C ASN A 232 0.72 19.07 -18.46
N ILE A 233 -0.26 19.86 -18.02
CA ILE A 233 -0.01 21.14 -17.33
C ILE A 233 0.50 20.88 -15.90
N ILE A 234 -0.09 19.90 -15.20
CA ILE A 234 0.30 19.55 -13.83
C ILE A 234 1.67 18.85 -13.80
N LEU A 235 1.93 17.95 -14.74
CA LEU A 235 3.16 17.17 -14.86
C LEU A 235 3.80 17.36 -16.25
N PRO A 236 4.37 18.53 -16.53
CA PRO A 236 4.84 18.88 -17.86
C PRO A 236 6.00 18.03 -18.35
N ASN A 237 6.75 17.41 -17.44
CA ASN A 237 7.89 16.56 -17.76
C ASN A 237 7.49 15.29 -18.52
N ILE A 238 6.29 14.74 -18.30
CA ILE A 238 5.89 13.45 -18.87
C ILE A 238 5.77 13.51 -20.40
N ARG A 239 5.20 14.58 -20.92
CA ARG A 239 5.11 14.78 -22.37
C ARG A 239 6.50 14.73 -23.04
N PHE A 240 7.47 15.43 -22.46
CA PHE A 240 8.82 15.49 -23.03
C PHE A 240 9.59 14.17 -22.94
N ILE A 241 9.42 13.41 -21.84
CA ILE A 241 10.10 12.11 -21.76
C ILE A 241 9.47 11.07 -22.72
N VAL A 242 8.17 11.12 -22.95
CA VAL A 242 7.52 10.24 -23.92
C VAL A 242 8.01 10.51 -25.34
N SER A 243 8.05 11.78 -25.76
CA SER A 243 8.65 12.17 -27.05
C SER A 243 10.14 11.81 -27.11
N GLY A 244 10.86 11.89 -25.98
CA GLY A 244 12.24 11.45 -25.87
C GLY A 244 12.41 9.94 -26.07
N ILE A 245 11.50 9.12 -25.54
CA ILE A 245 11.49 7.65 -25.77
C ILE A 245 11.19 7.37 -27.25
N SER A 246 10.34 8.18 -27.90
CA SER A 246 10.05 8.08 -29.34
C SER A 246 11.22 8.48 -30.24
N GLY A 247 12.31 9.06 -29.67
CA GLY A 247 13.57 9.34 -30.40
C GLY A 247 13.94 10.81 -30.50
N ASP A 248 13.20 11.74 -29.91
CA ASP A 248 13.51 13.16 -29.93
C ASP A 248 14.48 13.55 -28.79
N ILE A 249 15.76 13.77 -29.16
CA ILE A 249 16.83 14.13 -28.21
C ILE A 249 16.57 15.51 -27.56
N ILE A 250 15.97 16.45 -28.29
CA ILE A 250 15.69 17.80 -27.77
C ILE A 250 14.69 17.70 -26.62
N SER A 251 13.68 16.87 -26.76
CA SER A 251 12.69 16.61 -25.71
C SER A 251 13.33 16.02 -24.44
N ILE A 252 14.36 15.17 -24.57
CA ILE A 252 15.09 14.65 -23.40
C ILE A 252 15.82 15.78 -22.68
N LEU A 253 16.45 16.71 -23.40
CA LEU A 253 17.13 17.85 -22.80
C LEU A 253 16.15 18.78 -22.07
N ILE A 254 14.98 19.05 -22.67
CA ILE A 254 13.92 19.85 -22.05
C ILE A 254 13.40 19.15 -20.79
N TYR A 255 13.18 17.84 -20.85
CA TYR A 255 12.78 17.03 -19.71
C TYR A 255 13.76 17.16 -18.53
N LEU A 256 15.05 17.03 -18.78
CA LEU A 256 16.09 17.19 -17.75
C LEU A 256 16.12 18.62 -17.20
N ALA A 257 16.01 19.63 -18.08
CA ALA A 257 15.98 21.03 -17.67
C ALA A 257 14.80 21.33 -16.74
N ILE A 258 13.59 20.80 -17.03
CA ILE A 258 12.40 20.97 -16.19
C ILE A 258 12.62 20.31 -14.81
N ASN A 259 13.15 19.08 -14.76
CA ASN A 259 13.42 18.39 -13.50
C ASN A 259 14.46 19.13 -12.64
N ILE A 260 15.55 19.61 -13.26
CA ILE A 260 16.60 20.39 -12.57
C ILE A 260 16.02 21.71 -12.06
N ALA A 261 15.27 22.44 -12.87
CA ALA A 261 14.65 23.70 -12.49
C ALA A 261 13.69 23.51 -11.30
N ALA A 262 12.88 22.43 -11.30
CA ALA A 262 11.98 22.11 -10.21
C ALA A 262 12.74 21.84 -8.89
N VAL A 263 13.83 21.06 -8.93
CA VAL A 263 14.67 20.79 -7.75
C VAL A 263 15.34 22.06 -7.23
N VAL A 264 15.89 22.90 -8.13
CA VAL A 264 16.53 24.18 -7.73
C VAL A 264 15.51 25.10 -7.05
N LEU A 265 14.32 25.24 -7.61
CA LEU A 265 13.24 26.03 -7.01
C LEU A 265 12.85 25.49 -5.63
N PHE A 266 12.72 24.18 -5.50
CA PHE A 266 12.41 23.52 -4.24
C PHE A 266 13.48 23.77 -3.18
N LEU A 267 14.77 23.64 -3.53
CA LEU A 267 15.88 23.88 -2.59
C LEU A 267 15.97 25.36 -2.20
N PHE A 268 15.65 26.27 -3.08
CA PHE A 268 15.55 27.69 -2.77
C PHE A 268 14.44 27.98 -1.74
N LEU A 269 13.26 27.39 -1.92
CA LEU A 269 12.17 27.48 -0.94
C LEU A 269 12.55 26.83 0.40
N ALA A 270 13.27 25.72 0.37
CA ALA A 270 13.75 25.05 1.57
C ALA A 270 14.70 25.94 2.39
N GLU A 271 15.59 26.68 1.75
CA GLU A 271 16.50 27.63 2.42
C GLU A 271 15.70 28.67 3.22
N LEU A 272 14.59 29.16 2.67
CA LEU A 272 13.77 30.22 3.30
C LEU A 272 12.86 29.70 4.41
N MET A 273 12.34 28.48 4.32
CA MET A 273 11.18 28.02 5.06
C MET A 273 11.47 26.88 6.06
N TYR A 274 12.49 26.02 5.78
CA TYR A 274 12.66 24.76 6.51
C TYR A 274 12.88 24.96 8.02
N PHE A 275 13.85 25.79 8.43
CA PHE A 275 14.13 25.97 9.86
C PHE A 275 12.94 26.60 10.62
N LYS A 276 12.21 27.51 10.00
CA LYS A 276 11.03 28.11 10.62
C LYS A 276 9.91 27.08 10.85
N GLY A 277 9.81 26.08 9.97
CA GLY A 277 8.86 24.96 10.09
C GLY A 277 9.26 23.95 11.17
N VAL A 278 10.57 23.70 11.34
CA VAL A 278 11.08 22.69 12.27
C VAL A 278 11.15 23.21 13.72
N VAL A 279 11.49 24.50 13.91
CA VAL A 279 11.61 25.09 15.25
C VAL A 279 10.26 25.04 15.98
N GLY A 280 10.21 24.33 17.09
CA GLY A 280 9.04 24.18 17.98
C GLY A 280 8.23 22.88 17.80
N ILE A 281 8.68 21.92 16.95
CA ILE A 281 8.08 20.58 16.91
C ILE A 281 8.41 19.79 18.19
N GLY A 282 9.65 19.90 18.70
CA GLY A 282 10.10 19.21 19.93
C GLY A 282 9.45 19.73 21.22
N GLY A 283 8.93 20.97 21.26
CA GLY A 283 8.33 21.57 22.46
C GLY A 283 6.85 21.25 22.70
N ALA A 284 6.16 20.57 21.80
CA ALA A 284 4.69 20.37 21.88
C ALA A 284 4.27 19.15 22.72
N ASN A 285 5.19 18.38 23.28
CA ASN A 285 4.90 17.07 23.86
C ASN A 285 4.64 17.02 25.36
N THR A 286 4.50 18.14 26.09
CA THR A 286 4.20 18.08 27.53
C THR A 286 3.20 19.13 27.99
N LYS A 287 1.95 19.10 27.51
CA LYS A 287 0.86 19.35 28.45
C LYS A 287 0.46 17.99 29.04
N LYS A 288 1.16 17.54 30.07
CA LYS A 288 0.62 16.58 31.03
C LYS A 288 -0.69 17.19 31.54
N ASN A 289 -1.82 16.67 31.06
CA ASN A 289 -3.05 16.79 31.81
C ASN A 289 -2.79 16.06 33.14
N THR A 290 -2.48 16.82 34.18
CA THR A 290 -2.59 16.37 35.56
C THR A 290 -4.10 16.26 35.86
N SER A 291 -4.78 15.32 35.20
CA SER A 291 -6.07 14.84 35.64
C SER A 291 -5.86 14.18 36.99
N ASN A 292 -6.58 14.64 37.99
CA ASN A 292 -6.53 14.14 39.35
C ASN A 292 -6.60 12.61 39.34
N PHE A 293 -5.55 11.98 39.80
CA PHE A 293 -5.39 10.51 39.82
C PHE A 293 -6.55 9.84 40.58
N GLY A 294 -7.13 10.56 41.56
CA GLY A 294 -8.33 10.17 42.33
C GLY A 294 -9.60 10.02 41.47
N GLU A 295 -9.89 10.98 40.57
CA GLU A 295 -11.07 10.89 39.70
C GLU A 295 -10.95 9.77 38.64
N ILE A 296 -9.71 9.41 38.24
CA ILE A 296 -9.47 8.30 37.31
C ILE A 296 -9.75 6.97 38.01
N ILE A 297 -9.34 6.80 39.25
CA ILE A 297 -9.56 5.58 40.04
C ILE A 297 -11.06 5.37 40.31
N GLU A 298 -11.80 6.41 40.60
CA GLU A 298 -13.26 6.36 40.88
C GLU A 298 -14.08 6.02 39.62
N LYS A 299 -13.59 6.39 38.42
CA LYS A 299 -14.17 6.03 37.12
C LYS A 299 -13.79 4.64 36.60
N LEU A 300 -12.83 3.97 37.21
CA LEU A 300 -12.44 2.59 36.89
C LEU A 300 -13.45 1.58 37.48
N LYS A 301 -14.70 1.57 36.97
CA LYS A 301 -15.59 0.44 37.17
C LYS A 301 -14.92 -0.82 36.62
N SER A 302 -14.86 -1.88 37.39
CA SER A 302 -14.28 -3.16 37.01
C SER A 302 -15.01 -3.72 35.77
N LYS A 303 -14.46 -3.48 34.59
CA LYS A 303 -14.91 -4.12 33.34
C LYS A 303 -14.20 -5.46 33.22
N ALA A 304 -14.86 -6.41 32.57
CA ALA A 304 -14.23 -7.70 32.26
C ALA A 304 -12.87 -7.44 31.56
N VAL A 305 -11.83 -8.13 32.01
CA VAL A 305 -10.43 -7.93 31.55
C VAL A 305 -10.34 -8.04 30.02
N SER A 306 -11.07 -8.99 29.44
CA SER A 306 -11.11 -9.21 27.98
C SER A 306 -11.66 -7.99 27.22
N ILE A 307 -12.68 -7.32 27.74
CA ILE A 307 -13.27 -6.13 27.12
C ILE A 307 -12.29 -4.94 27.20
N SER A 308 -11.61 -4.80 28.32
CA SER A 308 -10.62 -3.74 28.52
C SER A 308 -9.42 -3.94 27.59
N TYR A 309 -8.95 -5.17 27.42
CA TYR A 309 -7.86 -5.51 26.52
C TYR A 309 -8.28 -5.32 25.05
N PHE A 310 -9.47 -5.75 24.66
CA PHE A 310 -10.03 -5.51 23.32
C PHE A 310 -10.11 -4.02 22.99
N LYS A 311 -10.61 -3.22 23.93
CA LYS A 311 -10.66 -1.76 23.78
C LYS A 311 -9.26 -1.14 23.63
N LYS A 312 -8.27 -1.63 24.39
CA LYS A 312 -6.85 -1.21 24.25
C LYS A 312 -6.37 -1.44 22.82
N GLU A 313 -6.54 -2.66 22.29
CA GLU A 313 -6.08 -3.00 20.94
C GLU A 313 -6.72 -2.14 19.85
N ILE A 314 -8.04 -1.93 19.91
CA ILE A 314 -8.74 -1.04 18.95
C ILE A 314 -8.24 0.40 19.10
N LEU A 315 -8.09 0.90 20.33
CA LEU A 315 -7.64 2.28 20.53
C LEU A 315 -6.21 2.51 20.07
N ILE A 316 -5.32 1.53 20.16
CA ILE A 316 -3.97 1.60 19.59
C ILE A 316 -4.07 1.80 18.07
N LEU A 317 -4.89 1.01 17.37
CA LEU A 317 -5.05 1.12 15.92
C LEU A 317 -5.66 2.45 15.48
N ILE A 318 -6.67 2.96 16.21
CA ILE A 318 -7.36 4.21 15.83
C ILE A 318 -6.57 5.46 16.22
N ARG A 319 -5.92 5.44 17.40
CA ARG A 319 -5.24 6.63 17.92
C ARG A 319 -3.87 6.86 17.32
N THR A 320 -3.17 5.78 16.94
CA THR A 320 -1.87 5.88 16.30
C THR A 320 -2.05 6.09 14.79
N PRO A 321 -1.69 7.25 14.24
CA PRO A 321 -1.95 7.57 12.84
C PRO A 321 -1.33 6.59 11.86
N ALA A 322 -0.11 6.12 12.16
CA ALA A 322 0.59 5.14 11.34
C ALA A 322 -0.21 3.83 11.20
N TYR A 323 -0.78 3.34 12.30
CA TYR A 323 -1.61 2.13 12.29
C TYR A 323 -2.98 2.39 11.66
N PHE A 324 -3.58 3.54 11.93
CA PHE A 324 -4.87 3.91 11.33
C PHE A 324 -4.80 3.91 9.80
N MET A 325 -3.75 4.56 9.24
CA MET A 325 -3.56 4.65 7.80
C MET A 325 -3.25 3.31 7.16
N ASN A 326 -2.30 2.56 7.71
CA ASN A 326 -1.82 1.32 7.09
C ASN A 326 -2.70 0.10 7.40
N CYS A 327 -3.41 0.10 8.52
CA CYS A 327 -4.17 -1.06 8.97
C CYS A 327 -5.68 -0.92 8.75
N ILE A 328 -6.27 0.27 9.00
CA ILE A 328 -7.72 0.45 8.92
C ILE A 328 -8.13 0.95 7.54
N ILE A 329 -7.51 2.03 7.04
CA ILE A 329 -7.92 2.67 5.79
C ILE A 329 -7.79 1.74 4.60
N ILE A 330 -6.75 0.90 4.57
CA ILE A 330 -6.54 -0.06 3.48
C ILE A 330 -7.76 -0.98 3.27
N ASN A 331 -8.53 -1.28 4.33
CA ASN A 331 -9.74 -2.11 4.21
C ASN A 331 -10.89 -1.38 3.49
N LEU A 332 -10.89 -0.05 3.50
CA LEU A 332 -11.92 0.76 2.84
C LEU A 332 -11.60 1.03 1.37
N ILE A 333 -10.35 0.87 0.95
CA ILE A 333 -9.92 1.11 -0.44
C ILE A 333 -10.47 0.03 -1.38
N TRP A 334 -10.57 -1.21 -0.95
CA TRP A 334 -10.96 -2.33 -1.80
C TRP A 334 -12.38 -2.25 -2.38
N PRO A 335 -13.42 -1.87 -1.61
CA PRO A 335 -14.74 -1.61 -2.19
C PRO A 335 -14.72 -0.51 -3.25
N ILE A 336 -13.90 0.52 -3.04
CA ILE A 336 -13.73 1.63 -3.98
C ILE A 336 -13.04 1.14 -5.26
N LEU A 337 -12.00 0.31 -5.14
CA LEU A 337 -11.32 -0.29 -6.28
C LEU A 337 -12.25 -1.20 -7.09
N LEU A 338 -13.11 -1.98 -6.43
CA LEU A 338 -14.11 -2.79 -7.13
C LEU A 338 -15.04 -1.92 -7.96
N TYR A 339 -15.59 -0.87 -7.36
CA TYR A 339 -16.46 0.07 -8.07
C TYR A 339 -15.72 0.72 -9.25
N LEU A 340 -14.47 1.09 -9.07
CA LEU A 340 -13.65 1.66 -10.14
C LEU A 340 -13.44 0.66 -11.28
N VAL A 341 -13.09 -0.59 -10.99
CA VAL A 341 -12.94 -1.64 -12.00
C VAL A 341 -14.24 -1.85 -12.75
N TYR A 342 -15.38 -1.85 -12.04
CA TYR A 342 -16.70 -1.95 -12.66
C TYR A 342 -17.04 -0.73 -13.54
N ALA A 343 -16.78 0.49 -13.06
CA ALA A 343 -17.07 1.72 -13.78
C ALA A 343 -16.16 1.93 -15.01
N LEU A 344 -14.93 1.39 -14.98
CA LEU A 344 -13.96 1.50 -16.05
C LEU A 344 -14.07 0.41 -17.13
N GLN A 345 -14.92 -0.60 -16.93
CA GLN A 345 -15.07 -1.66 -17.92
C GLN A 345 -15.97 -1.23 -19.08
N GLY A 346 -15.51 -1.44 -20.31
CA GLY A 346 -16.34 -1.39 -21.50
C GLY A 346 -17.17 -2.68 -21.66
N ASN A 347 -18.31 -2.57 -22.36
CA ASN A 347 -19.22 -3.70 -22.56
C ASN A 347 -18.65 -4.89 -23.35
N ASP A 348 -17.54 -4.70 -24.07
CA ASP A 348 -16.99 -5.68 -25.01
C ASP A 348 -15.66 -6.31 -24.56
N ASN A 349 -15.26 -6.14 -23.28
CA ASN A 349 -14.06 -6.71 -22.73
C ASN A 349 -14.36 -7.99 -21.93
N PHE A 350 -13.35 -8.86 -21.75
CA PHE A 350 -13.44 -10.09 -20.95
C PHE A 350 -14.08 -9.86 -19.56
N LEU A 351 -13.78 -8.74 -18.91
CA LEU A 351 -14.40 -8.37 -17.63
C LEU A 351 -15.88 -8.00 -17.81
N GLY A 352 -16.24 -7.33 -18.90
CA GLY A 352 -17.62 -6.98 -19.20
C GLY A 352 -18.50 -8.21 -19.45
N GLU A 353 -17.99 -9.20 -20.19
CA GLU A 353 -18.66 -10.49 -20.39
C GLU A 353 -18.81 -11.24 -19.07
N PHE A 354 -17.72 -11.32 -18.27
CA PHE A 354 -17.76 -11.93 -16.93
C PHE A 354 -18.81 -11.28 -16.02
N PHE A 355 -18.93 -9.96 -16.01
CA PHE A 355 -19.91 -9.27 -15.18
C PHE A 355 -21.35 -9.41 -15.71
N LYS A 356 -21.53 -9.49 -17.03
CA LYS A 356 -22.84 -9.86 -17.64
C LYS A 356 -23.26 -11.27 -17.25
N ASP A 357 -22.33 -12.22 -17.34
CA ASP A 357 -22.56 -13.60 -16.92
C ASP A 357 -22.90 -13.71 -15.44
N LEU A 358 -22.20 -12.93 -14.60
CA LEU A 358 -22.47 -12.88 -13.17
C LEU A 358 -23.86 -12.31 -12.87
N SER A 359 -24.27 -11.23 -13.56
CA SER A 359 -25.61 -10.64 -13.42
C SER A 359 -26.72 -11.49 -14.02
N SER A 360 -26.43 -12.31 -15.03
CA SER A 360 -27.38 -13.27 -15.60
C SER A 360 -27.60 -14.51 -14.72
N GLY A 361 -26.82 -14.67 -13.63
CA GLY A 361 -26.89 -15.84 -12.75
C GLY A 361 -26.18 -17.07 -13.32
N ASN A 362 -25.23 -16.88 -14.25
CA ASN A 362 -24.40 -17.96 -14.75
C ASN A 362 -23.59 -18.57 -13.58
N ALA A 363 -23.77 -19.87 -13.36
CA ALA A 363 -23.24 -20.57 -12.22
C ALA A 363 -21.70 -20.63 -12.23
N THR A 364 -21.07 -20.75 -13.42
CA THR A 364 -19.59 -20.73 -13.56
C THR A 364 -19.00 -19.37 -13.18
N ALA A 365 -19.65 -18.28 -13.58
CA ALA A 365 -19.25 -16.92 -13.20
C ALA A 365 -19.41 -16.71 -11.68
N GLY A 366 -20.48 -17.23 -11.09
CA GLY A 366 -20.71 -17.24 -9.65
C GLY A 366 -19.62 -17.94 -8.90
N LEU A 367 -19.22 -19.14 -9.30
CA LEU A 367 -18.16 -19.92 -8.72
C LEU A 367 -16.82 -19.16 -8.76
N ILE A 368 -16.45 -18.60 -9.91
CA ILE A 368 -15.23 -17.79 -10.06
C ILE A 368 -15.29 -16.58 -9.12
N PHE A 369 -16.45 -15.93 -8.98
CA PHE A 369 -16.61 -14.80 -8.06
C PHE A 369 -16.35 -15.19 -6.60
N VAL A 370 -16.90 -16.32 -6.13
CA VAL A 370 -16.69 -16.82 -4.76
C VAL A 370 -15.19 -17.09 -4.51
N PHE A 371 -14.49 -17.70 -5.46
CA PHE A 371 -13.05 -17.96 -5.35
C PHE A 371 -12.24 -16.65 -5.33
N CYS A 372 -12.55 -15.71 -6.21
CA CYS A 372 -11.93 -14.39 -6.23
C CYS A 372 -12.19 -13.64 -4.91
N ALA A 373 -13.43 -13.64 -4.41
CA ALA A 373 -13.79 -13.00 -3.15
C ALA A 373 -13.02 -13.61 -1.96
N SER A 374 -12.86 -14.94 -1.91
CA SER A 374 -12.07 -15.60 -0.87
C SER A 374 -10.58 -15.24 -0.95
N GLY A 375 -9.99 -15.20 -2.15
CA GLY A 375 -8.61 -14.81 -2.38
C GLY A 375 -8.33 -13.35 -2.03
N ILE A 376 -9.21 -12.44 -2.45
CA ILE A 376 -9.17 -11.01 -2.11
C ILE A 376 -9.29 -10.82 -0.58
N SER A 377 -10.15 -11.59 0.09
CA SER A 377 -10.31 -11.55 1.56
C SER A 377 -9.02 -11.88 2.28
N VAL A 378 -8.31 -12.93 1.84
CA VAL A 378 -7.01 -13.32 2.40
C VAL A 378 -5.96 -12.24 2.13
N LEU A 379 -5.91 -11.73 0.90
CA LEU A 379 -4.95 -10.69 0.49
C LEU A 379 -5.12 -9.43 1.32
N ILE A 380 -6.35 -8.92 1.46
CA ILE A 380 -6.65 -7.72 2.24
C ILE A 380 -6.30 -7.92 3.72
N THR A 381 -6.68 -9.06 4.30
CA THR A 381 -6.41 -9.35 5.71
C THR A 381 -4.91 -9.49 5.99
N ALA A 382 -4.15 -10.02 5.05
CA ALA A 382 -2.71 -10.11 5.17
C ALA A 382 -2.04 -8.74 4.94
N ALA A 383 -2.48 -7.97 3.94
CA ALA A 383 -1.94 -6.67 3.58
C ALA A 383 -2.18 -5.58 4.63
N ASN A 384 -3.34 -5.59 5.32
CA ASN A 384 -3.63 -4.62 6.39
C ASN A 384 -2.75 -4.79 7.63
N SER A 385 -2.01 -5.88 7.70
CA SER A 385 -1.02 -6.18 8.74
C SER A 385 -1.51 -6.14 10.20
N ILE A 386 -2.80 -6.05 10.46
CA ILE A 386 -3.34 -5.99 11.82
C ILE A 386 -2.94 -7.22 12.62
N ALA A 387 -3.10 -8.40 12.04
CA ALA A 387 -2.77 -9.67 12.66
C ALA A 387 -1.27 -9.95 12.67
N SER A 388 -0.60 -9.78 11.53
CA SER A 388 0.81 -10.12 11.32
C SER A 388 1.82 -9.13 11.94
N SER A 389 1.33 -8.08 12.59
CA SER A 389 2.14 -7.17 13.40
C SER A 389 1.63 -7.02 14.84
N SER A 390 0.70 -7.85 15.26
CA SER A 390 -0.01 -7.68 16.54
C SER A 390 0.87 -7.83 17.78
N ILE A 391 1.92 -8.66 17.72
CA ILE A 391 2.93 -8.84 18.75
C ILE A 391 4.03 -7.80 18.57
N THR A 392 4.47 -7.60 17.34
CA THR A 392 5.47 -6.58 16.97
C THR A 392 5.07 -5.19 17.45
N ARG A 393 3.78 -4.81 17.37
CA ARG A 393 3.27 -3.51 17.86
C ARG A 393 3.41 -3.27 19.36
N GLU A 394 3.57 -4.30 20.16
CA GLU A 394 3.84 -4.11 21.59
C GLU A 394 5.24 -3.50 21.81
N GLY A 395 6.21 -3.77 20.93
CA GLY A 395 7.55 -3.16 20.98
C GLY A 395 8.20 -3.28 22.36
N SER A 396 8.67 -2.15 22.92
CA SER A 396 9.24 -2.08 24.26
C SER A 396 8.28 -2.49 25.38
N HIS A 397 6.98 -2.48 25.13
CA HIS A 397 5.95 -2.90 26.10
C HIS A 397 5.65 -4.42 26.03
N PHE A 398 6.38 -5.18 25.21
CA PHE A 398 6.16 -6.63 25.08
C PHE A 398 6.27 -7.37 26.42
N ALA A 399 7.20 -6.95 27.30
CA ALA A 399 7.32 -7.51 28.64
C ALA A 399 6.00 -7.43 29.44
N PHE A 400 5.20 -6.37 29.20
CA PHE A 400 3.91 -6.20 29.87
C PHE A 400 2.91 -7.33 29.55
N MET A 401 2.96 -7.89 28.32
CA MET A 401 2.14 -9.06 27.97
C MET A 401 2.41 -10.27 28.87
N LYS A 402 3.63 -10.40 29.40
CA LYS A 402 4.02 -11.51 30.29
C LYS A 402 3.61 -11.27 31.74
N TYR A 403 3.55 -10.02 32.18
CA TYR A 403 3.22 -9.66 33.57
C TYR A 403 1.70 -9.55 33.81
N ILE A 404 0.90 -9.30 32.78
CA ILE A 404 -0.57 -9.26 32.92
C ILE A 404 -1.08 -10.67 33.28
N PRO A 405 -1.95 -10.81 34.30
CA PRO A 405 -2.52 -12.10 34.70
C PRO A 405 -3.62 -12.55 33.74
N VAL A 406 -3.33 -12.60 32.43
CA VAL A 406 -4.23 -13.04 31.36
C VAL A 406 -3.51 -14.11 30.55
N PRO A 407 -4.11 -15.29 30.36
CA PRO A 407 -3.50 -16.36 29.56
C PRO A 407 -3.14 -15.87 28.15
N PHE A 408 -1.96 -16.25 27.63
CA PHE A 408 -1.50 -15.83 26.30
C PHE A 408 -2.51 -16.15 25.20
N MET A 409 -3.20 -17.30 25.28
CA MET A 409 -4.21 -17.65 24.28
C MET A 409 -5.39 -16.68 24.30
N THR A 410 -5.80 -16.21 25.49
CA THR A 410 -6.85 -15.17 25.59
C THR A 410 -6.39 -13.86 24.97
N GLN A 411 -5.13 -13.45 25.19
CA GLN A 411 -4.56 -12.25 24.54
C GLN A 411 -4.51 -12.42 23.01
N ILE A 412 -4.09 -13.58 22.51
CA ILE A 412 -4.08 -13.91 21.08
C ILE A 412 -5.50 -13.86 20.50
N ASN A 413 -6.49 -14.46 21.18
CA ASN A 413 -7.88 -14.44 20.72
C ASN A 413 -8.43 -13.01 20.63
N ILE A 414 -8.08 -12.14 21.57
CA ILE A 414 -8.48 -10.73 21.55
C ILE A 414 -7.83 -10.00 20.36
N LYS A 415 -6.54 -10.20 20.14
CA LYS A 415 -5.83 -9.63 18.98
C LYS A 415 -6.41 -10.14 17.65
N ALA A 416 -6.73 -11.44 17.58
CA ALA A 416 -7.41 -12.04 16.43
C ALA A 416 -8.81 -11.45 16.21
N SER A 417 -9.61 -11.29 17.28
CA SER A 417 -10.96 -10.74 17.16
C SER A 417 -10.97 -9.30 16.66
N VAL A 418 -9.98 -8.47 17.04
CA VAL A 418 -9.81 -7.11 16.49
C VAL A 418 -9.47 -7.16 15.01
N ALA A 419 -8.56 -8.04 14.59
CA ALA A 419 -8.20 -8.20 13.18
C ALA A 419 -9.41 -8.69 12.37
N ILE A 420 -10.14 -9.70 12.86
CA ILE A 420 -11.34 -10.25 12.20
C ILE A 420 -12.44 -9.19 12.08
N LEU A 421 -12.66 -8.38 13.12
CA LEU A 421 -13.69 -7.35 13.11
C LEU A 421 -13.39 -6.27 12.05
N ILE A 422 -12.16 -5.76 12.01
CA ILE A 422 -11.79 -4.70 11.08
C ILE A 422 -11.72 -5.23 9.65
N SER A 423 -11.01 -6.34 9.40
CA SER A 423 -10.90 -6.93 8.07
C SER A 423 -12.24 -7.47 7.58
N GLY A 424 -12.99 -8.15 8.46
CA GLY A 424 -14.30 -8.71 8.14
C GLY A 424 -15.33 -7.64 7.79
N SER A 425 -15.34 -6.50 8.48
CA SER A 425 -16.24 -5.38 8.13
C SER A 425 -15.95 -4.84 6.74
N GLY A 426 -14.68 -4.67 6.35
CA GLY A 426 -14.30 -4.24 5.00
C GLY A 426 -14.71 -5.26 3.94
N MET A 427 -14.56 -6.55 4.23
CA MET A 427 -14.93 -7.63 3.30
C MET A 427 -16.42 -7.80 3.12
N ILE A 428 -17.19 -7.71 4.21
CA ILE A 428 -18.66 -7.73 4.15
C ILE A 428 -19.16 -6.56 3.27
N LEU A 429 -18.61 -5.36 3.48
CA LEU A 429 -18.94 -4.20 2.63
C LEU A 429 -18.60 -4.46 1.16
N TYR A 430 -17.44 -5.02 0.87
CA TYR A 430 -17.02 -5.37 -0.49
C TYR A 430 -18.01 -6.33 -1.16
N VAL A 431 -18.38 -7.43 -0.48
CA VAL A 431 -19.30 -8.45 -1.03
C VAL A 431 -20.71 -7.88 -1.20
N ILE A 432 -21.20 -7.05 -0.26
CA ILE A 432 -22.52 -6.41 -0.37
C ILE A 432 -22.54 -5.44 -1.56
N ILE A 433 -21.53 -4.59 -1.71
CA ILE A 433 -21.42 -3.65 -2.83
C ILE A 433 -21.40 -4.40 -4.16
N ALA A 434 -20.60 -5.47 -4.26
CA ALA A 434 -20.58 -6.33 -5.43
C ALA A 434 -21.96 -6.95 -5.70
N GLY A 435 -22.63 -7.46 -4.66
CA GLY A 435 -23.97 -8.03 -4.76
C GLY A 435 -25.02 -7.06 -5.29
N ILE A 436 -24.94 -5.79 -4.89
CA ILE A 436 -25.83 -4.72 -5.36
C ILE A 436 -25.52 -4.38 -6.83
N ILE A 437 -24.24 -4.18 -7.16
CA ILE A 437 -23.79 -3.81 -8.51
C ILE A 437 -24.21 -4.89 -9.52
N PHE A 438 -24.01 -6.17 -9.18
CA PHE A 438 -24.28 -7.29 -10.09
C PHE A 438 -25.67 -7.91 -9.89
N SER A 439 -26.55 -7.29 -9.09
CA SER A 439 -27.92 -7.75 -8.82
C SER A 439 -28.01 -9.23 -8.42
N MET A 440 -27.06 -9.69 -7.60
CA MET A 440 -26.94 -11.08 -7.17
C MET A 440 -28.06 -11.51 -6.21
N ASN A 441 -28.36 -12.81 -6.19
CA ASN A 441 -29.30 -13.37 -5.23
C ASN A 441 -28.79 -13.19 -3.79
N ILE A 442 -29.67 -12.78 -2.87
CA ILE A 442 -29.33 -12.52 -1.47
C ILE A 442 -28.73 -13.74 -0.76
N MET A 443 -29.20 -14.96 -1.09
CA MET A 443 -28.64 -16.21 -0.55
C MET A 443 -27.20 -16.43 -0.99
N PHE A 444 -26.88 -16.09 -2.24
CA PHE A 444 -25.53 -16.16 -2.77
C PHE A 444 -24.60 -15.15 -2.09
N ILE A 445 -25.08 -13.91 -1.85
CA ILE A 445 -24.34 -12.89 -1.11
C ILE A 445 -24.00 -13.36 0.31
N ILE A 446 -25.01 -13.92 1.02
CA ILE A 446 -24.81 -14.43 2.38
C ILE A 446 -23.77 -15.57 2.39
N PHE A 447 -23.84 -16.48 1.43
CA PHE A 447 -22.92 -17.60 1.32
C PHE A 447 -21.48 -17.14 1.02
N THR A 448 -21.32 -16.20 0.09
CA THR A 448 -20.04 -15.58 -0.23
C THR A 448 -19.47 -14.82 0.97
N CYS A 449 -20.31 -14.11 1.74
CA CYS A 449 -19.90 -13.46 2.99
C CYS A 449 -19.36 -14.47 4.01
N LEU A 450 -19.99 -15.64 4.17
CA LEU A 450 -19.54 -16.68 5.09
C LEU A 450 -18.18 -17.25 4.68
N ILE A 451 -17.97 -17.55 3.40
CA ILE A 451 -16.70 -18.05 2.87
C ILE A 451 -15.60 -16.99 3.06
N SER A 452 -15.90 -15.73 2.72
CA SER A 452 -14.96 -14.62 2.90
C SER A 452 -14.60 -14.40 4.37
N LEU A 453 -15.55 -14.56 5.30
CA LEU A 453 -15.29 -14.46 6.73
C LEU A 453 -14.37 -15.58 7.23
N LEU A 454 -14.56 -16.81 6.75
CA LEU A 454 -13.66 -17.94 7.07
C LEU A 454 -12.23 -17.66 6.56
N SER A 455 -12.09 -17.09 5.37
CA SER A 455 -10.80 -16.66 4.81
C SER A 455 -10.12 -15.60 5.69
N VAL A 456 -10.89 -14.64 6.21
CA VAL A 456 -10.40 -13.61 7.15
C VAL A 456 -9.95 -14.25 8.48
N ILE A 457 -10.73 -15.18 9.02
CA ILE A 457 -10.38 -15.90 10.27
C ILE A 457 -9.07 -16.66 10.07
N PHE A 458 -8.95 -17.42 8.99
CA PHE A 458 -7.72 -18.14 8.63
C PHE A 458 -6.52 -17.21 8.59
N ALA A 459 -6.57 -16.15 7.76
CA ALA A 459 -5.45 -15.23 7.56
C ALA A 459 -5.09 -14.46 8.85
N SER A 460 -6.06 -14.17 9.72
CA SER A 460 -5.83 -13.50 11.00
C SER A 460 -5.07 -14.37 11.99
N TYR A 461 -5.52 -15.59 12.24
CA TYR A 461 -4.79 -16.50 13.15
C TYR A 461 -3.43 -16.89 12.59
N PHE A 462 -3.35 -17.13 11.29
CA PHE A 462 -2.08 -17.45 10.62
C PHE A 462 -1.10 -16.28 10.70
N GLY A 463 -1.57 -15.04 10.51
CA GLY A 463 -0.76 -13.83 10.67
C GLY A 463 -0.20 -13.66 12.08
N ILE A 464 -0.99 -13.88 13.12
CA ILE A 464 -0.51 -13.83 14.51
C ILE A 464 0.53 -14.94 14.77
N TYR A 465 0.29 -16.14 14.23
CA TYR A 465 1.28 -17.22 14.34
C TYR A 465 2.60 -16.82 13.70
N MET A 466 2.59 -16.24 12.49
CA MET A 466 3.80 -15.75 11.81
C MET A 466 4.52 -14.67 12.64
N ASP A 467 3.77 -13.70 13.18
CA ASP A 467 4.34 -12.63 14.01
C ASP A 467 4.97 -13.19 15.31
N SER A 468 4.42 -14.28 15.85
CA SER A 468 4.96 -14.94 17.03
C SER A 468 6.31 -15.64 16.83
N ILE A 469 6.66 -16.00 15.58
CA ILE A 469 7.91 -16.72 15.28
C ILE A 469 9.11 -15.78 15.42
N ASN A 470 8.98 -14.55 14.90
CA ASN A 470 10.08 -13.58 14.90
C ASN A 470 9.52 -12.15 15.02
N PRO A 471 8.97 -11.76 16.20
CA PRO A 471 8.45 -10.42 16.38
C PRO A 471 9.56 -9.38 16.34
N LYS A 472 9.35 -8.30 15.60
CA LYS A 472 10.26 -7.15 15.55
C LYS A 472 9.93 -6.23 16.73
N LEU A 473 10.61 -6.41 17.87
CA LEU A 473 10.29 -5.67 19.12
C LEU A 473 11.03 -4.34 19.25
N VAL A 474 12.12 -4.16 18.50
CA VAL A 474 12.92 -2.91 18.52
C VAL A 474 12.61 -2.11 17.27
N TRP A 475 12.01 -0.95 17.45
CA TRP A 475 11.72 0.02 16.41
C TRP A 475 11.63 1.42 17.03
N ASP A 476 12.06 2.42 16.26
CA ASP A 476 12.15 3.81 16.71
C ASP A 476 10.83 4.58 16.46
N ASP A 477 10.06 4.18 15.45
CA ASP A 477 8.78 4.79 15.06
C ASP A 477 7.74 3.72 14.76
N GLU A 478 6.47 4.02 15.00
CA GLU A 478 5.34 3.11 14.77
C GLU A 478 5.22 2.67 13.30
N VAL A 479 5.65 3.53 12.36
CA VAL A 479 5.72 3.17 10.93
C VAL A 479 6.74 2.06 10.70
N ASN A 480 7.87 2.10 11.45
CA ASN A 480 8.92 1.09 11.35
C ASN A 480 8.51 -0.28 11.95
N ALA A 481 7.51 -0.31 12.82
CA ALA A 481 6.91 -1.56 13.29
C ALA A 481 6.22 -2.34 12.15
N LEU A 482 5.69 -1.62 11.14
CA LEU A 482 5.05 -2.20 9.96
C LEU A 482 6.04 -2.34 8.81
N ARG A 483 6.80 -1.29 8.50
CA ARG A 483 7.82 -1.31 7.44
C ARG A 483 8.98 -2.21 7.83
N GLY A 484 9.40 -3.05 6.89
CA GLY A 484 10.47 -4.02 7.13
C GLY A 484 10.10 -5.13 8.12
N ASN A 485 8.82 -5.34 8.38
CA ASN A 485 8.34 -6.51 9.10
C ASN A 485 8.07 -7.65 8.10
N TYR A 486 9.01 -8.56 8.02
CA TYR A 486 8.93 -9.71 7.10
C TYR A 486 7.74 -10.65 7.40
N ASN A 487 7.22 -10.64 8.64
CA ASN A 487 6.08 -11.48 9.02
C ASN A 487 4.82 -11.14 8.21
N ILE A 488 4.67 -9.86 7.82
CA ILE A 488 3.58 -9.41 6.96
C ILE A 488 3.68 -10.06 5.58
N PHE A 489 4.87 -10.06 4.99
CA PHE A 489 5.12 -10.68 3.69
C PHE A 489 4.96 -12.20 3.73
N TYR A 490 5.41 -12.86 4.81
CA TYR A 490 5.21 -14.29 4.99
C TYR A 490 3.73 -14.65 5.11
N ASN A 491 2.98 -13.89 5.91
CA ASN A 491 1.54 -14.08 6.02
C ASN A 491 0.88 -13.92 4.66
N MET A 492 1.20 -12.85 3.92
CA MET A 492 0.63 -12.57 2.61
C MET A 492 0.98 -13.67 1.61
N ALA A 493 2.26 -13.98 1.43
CA ALA A 493 2.72 -14.95 0.44
C ALA A 493 2.18 -16.37 0.70
N LEU A 494 2.28 -16.86 1.94
CA LEU A 494 1.84 -18.21 2.29
C LEU A 494 0.31 -18.34 2.30
N SER A 495 -0.40 -17.33 2.78
CA SER A 495 -1.86 -17.36 2.81
C SER A 495 -2.45 -17.31 1.40
N ILE A 496 -1.91 -16.46 0.51
CA ILE A 496 -2.33 -16.39 -0.89
C ILE A 496 -2.00 -17.71 -1.60
N LEU A 497 -0.81 -18.25 -1.40
CA LEU A 497 -0.40 -19.51 -2.02
C LEU A 497 -1.33 -20.66 -1.62
N LEU A 498 -1.70 -20.77 -0.34
CA LEU A 498 -2.63 -21.80 0.14
C LEU A 498 -4.01 -21.66 -0.51
N VAL A 499 -4.54 -20.45 -0.59
CA VAL A 499 -5.85 -20.22 -1.22
C VAL A 499 -5.77 -20.42 -2.74
N ALA A 500 -4.69 -19.99 -3.39
CA ALA A 500 -4.48 -20.22 -4.82
C ALA A 500 -4.45 -21.71 -5.16
N VAL A 501 -3.79 -22.53 -4.33
CA VAL A 501 -3.78 -24.00 -4.50
C VAL A 501 -5.21 -24.56 -4.39
N LEU A 502 -6.02 -24.10 -3.44
CA LEU A 502 -7.42 -24.51 -3.32
C LEU A 502 -8.24 -24.11 -4.57
N CYS A 503 -8.04 -22.90 -5.09
CA CYS A 503 -8.70 -22.41 -6.29
C CYS A 503 -8.34 -23.25 -7.53
N VAL A 504 -7.04 -23.54 -7.72
CA VAL A 504 -6.57 -24.39 -8.83
C VAL A 504 -7.16 -25.81 -8.71
N LEU A 505 -7.16 -26.37 -7.50
CA LEU A 505 -7.68 -27.71 -7.26
C LEU A 505 -9.19 -27.77 -7.54
N ALA A 506 -9.94 -26.77 -7.14
CA ALA A 506 -11.36 -26.68 -7.43
C ALA A 506 -11.63 -26.50 -8.93
N TYR A 507 -10.83 -25.69 -9.64
CA TYR A 507 -10.94 -25.53 -11.09
C TYR A 507 -10.66 -26.86 -11.82
N VAL A 508 -9.66 -27.62 -11.41
CA VAL A 508 -9.36 -28.95 -11.95
C VAL A 508 -10.53 -29.91 -11.71
N LEU A 509 -11.09 -29.95 -10.49
CA LEU A 509 -12.25 -30.78 -10.18
C LEU A 509 -13.48 -30.41 -11.01
N PHE A 510 -13.68 -29.11 -11.25
CA PHE A 510 -14.76 -28.62 -12.07
C PHE A 510 -14.60 -29.04 -13.54
N SER A 511 -13.44 -28.75 -14.13
CA SER A 511 -13.21 -28.90 -15.57
C SER A 511 -12.96 -30.36 -16.01
N PHE A 512 -12.30 -31.17 -15.18
CA PHE A 512 -11.94 -32.55 -15.55
C PHE A 512 -12.83 -33.63 -14.94
N VAL A 513 -13.40 -33.38 -13.75
CA VAL A 513 -14.22 -34.39 -13.04
C VAL A 513 -15.71 -34.09 -13.18
N GLY A 514 -16.08 -32.87 -13.58
CA GLY A 514 -17.47 -32.46 -13.75
C GLY A 514 -18.25 -32.33 -12.42
N VAL A 515 -17.54 -31.98 -11.35
CA VAL A 515 -18.16 -31.78 -10.03
C VAL A 515 -19.07 -30.54 -10.09
N SER A 516 -20.26 -30.62 -9.51
CA SER A 516 -21.21 -29.50 -9.49
C SER A 516 -20.64 -28.32 -8.70
N GLU A 517 -20.93 -27.09 -9.14
CA GLU A 517 -20.45 -25.84 -8.55
C GLU A 517 -20.79 -25.73 -7.08
N PHE A 518 -21.99 -26.07 -6.68
CA PHE A 518 -22.44 -26.06 -5.30
C PHE A 518 -21.59 -26.98 -4.39
N LEU A 519 -21.20 -28.16 -4.88
CA LEU A 519 -20.29 -29.05 -4.14
C LEU A 519 -18.89 -28.47 -3.99
N LEU A 520 -18.39 -27.72 -5.00
CA LEU A 520 -17.09 -27.06 -4.93
C LEU A 520 -17.11 -25.89 -3.95
N GLU A 521 -18.18 -25.12 -3.89
CA GLU A 521 -18.34 -24.04 -2.92
C GLU A 521 -18.37 -24.57 -1.48
N ILE A 522 -19.12 -25.65 -1.25
CA ILE A 522 -19.12 -26.36 0.06
C ILE A 522 -17.72 -26.92 0.35
N GLY A 523 -17.06 -27.49 -0.63
CA GLY A 523 -15.69 -27.99 -0.51
C GLY A 523 -14.70 -26.89 -0.11
N LEU A 524 -14.81 -25.71 -0.70
CA LEU A 524 -14.01 -24.54 -0.34
C LEU A 524 -14.31 -24.08 1.10
N MET A 525 -15.58 -24.02 1.47
CA MET A 525 -15.99 -23.66 2.83
C MET A 525 -15.42 -24.63 3.86
N LEU A 526 -15.48 -25.93 3.60
CA LEU A 526 -14.90 -26.97 4.48
C LEU A 526 -13.38 -26.85 4.54
N ALA A 527 -12.70 -26.67 3.42
CA ALA A 527 -11.25 -26.50 3.37
C ALA A 527 -10.79 -25.28 4.17
N LEU A 528 -11.47 -24.13 3.99
CA LEU A 528 -11.17 -22.91 4.74
C LEU A 528 -11.48 -23.06 6.24
N SER A 529 -12.51 -23.80 6.61
CA SER A 529 -12.81 -24.10 8.02
C SER A 529 -11.72 -24.96 8.66
N VAL A 530 -11.21 -25.95 7.94
CA VAL A 530 -10.07 -26.77 8.39
C VAL A 530 -8.81 -25.93 8.51
N LEU A 531 -8.49 -25.10 7.52
CA LEU A 531 -7.33 -24.20 7.57
C LEU A 531 -7.41 -23.21 8.73
N SER A 532 -8.60 -22.65 9.00
CA SER A 532 -8.81 -21.75 10.15
C SER A 532 -8.64 -22.51 11.48
N GLY A 533 -9.12 -23.74 11.58
CA GLY A 533 -8.92 -24.62 12.72
C GLY A 533 -7.44 -24.95 12.95
N VAL A 534 -6.71 -25.28 11.89
CA VAL A 534 -5.26 -25.53 11.95
C VAL A 534 -4.50 -24.28 12.40
N SER A 535 -4.81 -23.11 11.85
CA SER A 535 -4.16 -21.86 12.24
C SER A 535 -4.43 -21.49 13.71
N TYR A 536 -5.65 -21.71 14.20
CA TYR A 536 -5.99 -21.57 15.61
C TYR A 536 -5.18 -22.54 16.49
N MET A 537 -5.05 -23.81 16.11
CA MET A 537 -4.25 -24.81 16.83
C MET A 537 -2.75 -24.45 16.85
N LEU A 538 -2.22 -23.92 15.75
CA LEU A 538 -0.85 -23.39 15.69
C LEU A 538 -0.66 -22.23 16.69
N CYS A 539 -1.62 -21.33 16.78
CA CYS A 539 -1.60 -20.26 17.77
C CYS A 539 -1.63 -20.82 19.21
N LYS A 540 -2.51 -21.79 19.48
CA LYS A 540 -2.65 -22.40 20.83
C LYS A 540 -1.40 -23.13 21.27
N THR A 541 -0.73 -23.86 20.38
CA THR A 541 0.37 -24.76 20.73
C THR A 541 1.75 -24.12 20.54
N LYS A 542 1.96 -23.43 19.43
CA LYS A 542 3.26 -22.88 19.05
C LYS A 542 3.40 -21.38 19.35
N ALA A 543 2.40 -20.55 19.01
CA ALA A 543 2.52 -19.10 19.21
C ALA A 543 2.61 -18.76 20.71
N THR A 544 1.80 -19.39 21.58
CA THR A 544 1.89 -19.21 23.04
C THR A 544 3.28 -19.58 23.58
N LYS A 545 3.87 -20.67 23.07
CA LYS A 545 5.23 -21.11 23.45
C LYS A 545 6.31 -20.15 22.94
N ASN A 546 6.14 -19.63 21.73
CA ASN A 546 7.06 -18.64 21.15
C ASN A 546 7.05 -17.35 21.98
N ILE A 547 5.87 -16.80 22.30
CA ILE A 547 5.73 -15.59 23.13
C ILE A 547 6.41 -15.78 24.49
N TYR A 548 6.25 -16.96 25.11
CA TYR A 548 6.91 -17.25 26.38
C TYR A 548 8.44 -17.24 26.26
N LYS A 549 9.01 -17.79 25.16
CA LYS A 549 10.44 -17.91 24.93
C LYS A 549 11.12 -16.64 24.44
N THR A 550 10.38 -15.71 23.80
CA THR A 550 10.94 -14.46 23.27
C THR A 550 11.39 -13.59 24.43
N ASN A 551 12.67 -13.26 24.49
CA ASN A 551 13.22 -12.32 25.45
C ASN A 551 12.99 -10.89 24.91
N ALA A 552 12.49 -10.02 25.78
CA ALA A 552 12.26 -8.61 25.49
C ALA A 552 13.58 -7.84 25.60
#